data_198e00b8f24bd9b7331f8a10c92c8abd
#
_entry.id   198e00b8f24bd9b7331f8a10c92c8abd
#
_cell.length_a   1.000
_cell.length_b   1.000
_cell.length_c   1.000
_cell.angle_alpha   90.00
_cell.angle_beta   90.00
_cell.angle_gamma   90.00
#
_symmetry.space_group_name_H-M   'P 1'
#
loop_
_entity.id
_entity.type
_entity.pdbx_description
1 polymer ?
#
loop_
_entity_poly.entity_id
_entity_poly.type
_entity_poly.pdbx_seq_one_letter_code
_entity_poly.pdbx_strand_id
1 'polypeptide(L)'
;MNGVNWLSAEAHYFLPFAGSLKAQLLDLQNVGENELHRSQILAIELAELYAQLVNQLLKKENLFAHQIRAIGCHGQTVRHAPECGYSVQLCHLPLLAEKTGIFTVGDFRSRDLAVGGQGAPLVPAFHQALFADADEMRVVLNIGGIANISVLPPTGFAFGFDTGAGNMLMDAWTQKNWGQPYDKNGELAKQGRVLPDLLNRLCAHPYFALPHPKSTGRELFSLNWLVNYLTGNENPHDVLRTLAEFSAKTIADAIFQAALSAKQVFVCGGGIENATLIGSLKEYLLQKNISLHSTADLNLNPQWVEAAAFGWLAACWCEQVPSNPPLATGASRAVILGAGHFA
;
A
#
# COMPACT_ATOMS: atom_id res chain seq x y z
N MET A 1 -7.63 20.66 -1.08
CA MET A 1 -6.96 20.86 0.22
C MET A 1 -6.86 22.34 0.51
N ASN A 2 -6.92 22.73 1.77
CA ASN A 2 -6.62 24.10 2.21
C ASN A 2 -5.30 24.04 2.98
N GLY A 3 -4.20 24.45 2.36
CA GLY A 3 -2.87 24.12 2.85
C GLY A 3 -2.68 22.60 2.88
N VAL A 4 -2.36 22.03 4.04
CA VAL A 4 -2.24 20.57 4.24
C VAL A 4 -3.53 19.92 4.77
N ASN A 5 -4.59 20.70 5.00
CA ASN A 5 -5.86 20.15 5.45
C ASN A 5 -6.59 19.50 4.29
N TRP A 6 -6.90 18.22 4.45
CA TRP A 6 -7.71 17.48 3.48
C TRP A 6 -9.15 18.01 3.47
N LEU A 7 -9.74 18.14 2.28
CA LEU A 7 -11.14 18.45 2.10
C LEU A 7 -11.89 17.27 1.51
N SER A 8 -11.53 16.90 0.29
CA SER A 8 -12.21 15.86 -0.48
C SER A 8 -11.33 15.37 -1.63
N ALA A 9 -11.65 14.20 -2.18
CA ALA A 9 -11.20 13.74 -3.49
C ALA A 9 -12.28 14.10 -4.52
N GLU A 10 -11.98 15.08 -5.40
CA GLU A 10 -12.96 15.64 -6.34
C GLU A 10 -13.12 14.78 -7.58
N ALA A 11 -12.01 14.21 -8.08
CA ALA A 11 -12.00 13.45 -9.32
C ALA A 11 -10.92 12.37 -9.31
N HIS A 12 -11.08 11.39 -10.19
CA HIS A 12 -10.10 10.34 -10.39
C HIS A 12 -10.04 9.90 -11.85
N TYR A 13 -8.90 9.36 -12.22
CA TYR A 13 -8.70 8.68 -13.48
C TYR A 13 -7.79 7.47 -13.27
N PHE A 14 -8.10 6.37 -13.90
CA PHE A 14 -7.34 5.13 -13.83
C PHE A 14 -6.87 4.72 -15.21
N LEU A 15 -5.58 4.41 -15.33
CA LEU A 15 -4.98 3.88 -16.55
C LEU A 15 -4.16 2.64 -16.18
N PRO A 16 -4.49 1.45 -16.68
CA PRO A 16 -3.74 0.24 -16.38
C PRO A 16 -2.38 0.25 -17.08
N PHE A 17 -1.36 -0.33 -16.46
CA PHE A 17 -0.09 -0.60 -17.14
C PHE A 17 -0.30 -1.65 -18.24
N ALA A 18 0.31 -1.40 -19.41
CA ALA A 18 0.45 -2.44 -20.43
C ALA A 18 1.19 -3.66 -19.88
N GLY A 19 0.84 -4.85 -20.34
CA GLY A 19 1.45 -6.09 -19.86
C GLY A 19 2.97 -6.13 -20.03
N SER A 20 3.49 -5.57 -21.12
CA SER A 20 4.92 -5.44 -21.40
C SER A 20 5.63 -4.52 -20.39
N LEU A 21 5.05 -3.35 -20.09
CA LEU A 21 5.60 -2.42 -19.09
C LEU A 21 5.61 -3.05 -17.70
N LYS A 22 4.49 -3.70 -17.31
CA LYS A 22 4.41 -4.41 -16.03
C LYS A 22 5.48 -5.49 -15.90
N ALA A 23 5.71 -6.29 -16.94
CA ALA A 23 6.72 -7.35 -16.93
C ALA A 23 8.15 -6.75 -16.77
N GLN A 24 8.48 -5.69 -17.48
CA GLN A 24 9.78 -5.01 -17.38
C GLN A 24 10.02 -4.38 -16.00
N LEU A 25 8.99 -3.78 -15.38
CA LEU A 25 9.08 -3.23 -14.02
C LEU A 25 9.27 -4.32 -12.97
N LEU A 26 8.62 -5.47 -13.14
CA LEU A 26 8.82 -6.63 -12.26
C LEU A 26 10.21 -7.24 -12.41
N ASP A 27 10.74 -7.29 -13.63
CA ASP A 27 12.09 -7.79 -13.89
C ASP A 27 13.17 -6.92 -13.23
N LEU A 28 13.01 -5.59 -13.22
CA LEU A 28 13.91 -4.67 -12.52
C LEU A 28 13.90 -4.79 -10.99
N GLN A 29 12.97 -5.53 -10.40
CA GLN A 29 13.02 -5.84 -8.97
C GLN A 29 14.10 -6.88 -8.65
N ASN A 30 14.62 -7.58 -9.66
CA ASN A 30 15.72 -8.52 -9.54
C ASN A 30 16.99 -7.94 -10.17
N VAL A 31 18.14 -8.42 -9.72
CA VAL A 31 19.42 -8.07 -10.35
C VAL A 31 19.47 -8.66 -11.77
N GLY A 32 19.84 -7.83 -12.75
CA GLY A 32 19.84 -8.21 -14.15
C GLY A 32 20.83 -7.42 -15.00
N GLU A 33 20.98 -7.81 -16.26
CA GLU A 33 21.87 -7.15 -17.20
C GLU A 33 21.36 -5.74 -17.55
N ASN A 34 22.30 -4.80 -17.69
CA ASN A 34 22.08 -3.44 -18.15
C ASN A 34 20.98 -2.67 -17.34
N GLU A 35 20.86 -2.98 -16.06
CA GLU A 35 19.82 -2.48 -15.17
C GLU A 35 19.73 -0.94 -15.17
N LEU A 36 20.89 -0.28 -15.12
CA LEU A 36 20.96 1.19 -15.09
C LEU A 36 20.31 1.81 -16.33
N HIS A 37 20.64 1.34 -17.54
CA HIS A 37 20.08 1.86 -18.78
C HIS A 37 18.57 1.55 -18.87
N ARG A 38 18.19 0.33 -18.58
CA ARG A 38 16.78 -0.12 -18.60
C ARG A 38 15.92 0.68 -17.64
N SER A 39 16.44 0.97 -16.44
CA SER A 39 15.71 1.78 -15.45
C SER A 39 15.45 3.21 -15.94
N GLN A 40 16.42 3.83 -16.64
CA GLN A 40 16.22 5.18 -17.18
C GLN A 40 15.20 5.21 -18.32
N ILE A 41 15.21 4.22 -19.23
CA ILE A 41 14.21 4.12 -20.29
C ILE A 41 12.81 3.94 -19.68
N LEU A 42 12.66 3.04 -18.70
CA LEU A 42 11.36 2.83 -18.03
C LEU A 42 10.92 4.04 -17.19
N ALA A 43 11.85 4.80 -16.62
CA ALA A 43 11.51 6.04 -15.92
C ALA A 43 10.90 7.10 -16.87
N ILE A 44 11.41 7.18 -18.11
CA ILE A 44 10.86 8.04 -19.17
C ILE A 44 9.47 7.54 -19.58
N GLU A 45 9.32 6.23 -19.88
CA GLU A 45 8.04 5.63 -20.27
C GLU A 45 6.96 5.84 -19.20
N LEU A 46 7.31 5.67 -17.92
CA LEU A 46 6.40 5.95 -16.81
C LEU A 46 6.00 7.42 -16.73
N ALA A 47 6.94 8.35 -16.93
CA ALA A 47 6.64 9.78 -16.89
C ALA A 47 5.69 10.17 -18.03
N GLU A 48 5.86 9.63 -19.24
CA GLU A 48 4.95 9.85 -20.37
C GLU A 48 3.55 9.29 -20.10
N LEU A 49 3.46 8.08 -19.53
CA LEU A 49 2.19 7.46 -19.15
C LEU A 49 1.47 8.27 -18.07
N TYR A 50 2.19 8.73 -17.04
CA TYR A 50 1.62 9.56 -15.98
C TYR A 50 1.19 10.93 -16.51
N ALA A 51 1.96 11.54 -17.42
CA ALA A 51 1.56 12.78 -18.07
C ALA A 51 0.28 12.60 -18.91
N GLN A 52 0.18 11.49 -19.64
CA GLN A 52 -1.04 11.13 -20.36
C GLN A 52 -2.24 11.02 -19.42
N LEU A 53 -2.08 10.33 -18.28
CA LEU A 53 -3.14 10.16 -17.28
C LEU A 53 -3.57 11.52 -16.70
N VAL A 54 -2.62 12.37 -16.31
CA VAL A 54 -2.90 13.72 -15.79
C VAL A 54 -3.65 14.56 -16.80
N ASN A 55 -3.16 14.62 -18.04
CA ASN A 55 -3.78 15.43 -19.12
C ASN A 55 -5.18 14.92 -19.47
N GLN A 56 -5.43 13.60 -19.42
CA GLN A 56 -6.76 13.03 -19.60
C GLN A 56 -7.71 13.38 -18.45
N LEU A 57 -7.22 13.36 -17.21
CA LEU A 57 -8.00 13.79 -16.04
C LEU A 57 -8.37 15.28 -16.15
N LEU A 58 -7.41 16.16 -16.47
CA LEU A 58 -7.66 17.59 -16.66
C LEU A 58 -8.71 17.83 -17.74
N LYS A 59 -8.58 17.16 -18.88
CA LYS A 59 -9.55 17.26 -19.98
C LYS A 59 -10.95 16.78 -19.56
N LYS A 60 -11.03 15.65 -18.85
CA LYS A 60 -12.30 15.09 -18.37
C LYS A 60 -13.04 16.05 -17.43
N GLU A 61 -12.30 16.70 -16.54
CA GLU A 61 -12.85 17.59 -15.52
C GLU A 61 -12.90 19.07 -15.97
N ASN A 62 -12.53 19.39 -17.22
CA ASN A 62 -12.44 20.74 -17.76
C ASN A 62 -11.54 21.67 -16.94
N LEU A 63 -10.40 21.14 -16.48
CA LEU A 63 -9.40 21.88 -15.71
C LEU A 63 -8.18 22.23 -16.58
N PHE A 64 -7.50 23.30 -16.18
CA PHE A 64 -6.24 23.73 -16.80
C PHE A 64 -5.07 23.50 -15.82
N ALA A 65 -3.88 23.29 -16.36
CA ALA A 65 -2.67 23.01 -15.57
C ALA A 65 -2.43 24.06 -14.46
N HIS A 66 -2.62 25.37 -14.76
CA HIS A 66 -2.43 26.45 -13.79
C HIS A 66 -3.39 26.45 -12.60
N GLN A 67 -4.49 25.68 -12.66
CA GLN A 67 -5.43 25.50 -11.54
C GLN A 67 -4.98 24.40 -10.58
N ILE A 68 -3.98 23.60 -10.97
CA ILE A 68 -3.42 22.52 -10.16
C ILE A 68 -2.15 23.00 -9.50
N ARG A 69 -2.09 22.95 -8.18
CA ARG A 69 -0.94 23.43 -7.42
C ARG A 69 0.30 22.56 -7.59
N ALA A 70 0.13 21.26 -7.53
CA ALA A 70 1.22 20.29 -7.68
C ALA A 70 0.71 18.89 -8.02
N ILE A 71 1.56 18.09 -8.65
CA ILE A 71 1.44 16.65 -8.77
C ILE A 71 2.29 16.01 -7.65
N GLY A 72 1.71 15.08 -6.88
CA GLY A 72 2.46 14.18 -6.00
C GLY A 72 2.70 12.86 -6.71
N CYS A 73 3.93 12.61 -7.15
CA CYS A 73 4.29 11.42 -7.90
C CYS A 73 5.11 10.44 -7.05
N HIS A 74 4.52 9.29 -6.70
CA HIS A 74 5.27 8.23 -6.02
C HIS A 74 6.32 7.59 -6.94
N GLY A 75 6.02 7.46 -8.22
CA GLY A 75 6.79 6.61 -9.14
C GLY A 75 6.54 5.12 -8.89
N GLN A 76 7.35 4.26 -9.51
CA GLN A 76 7.27 2.80 -9.32
C GLN A 76 8.49 2.28 -8.58
N THR A 77 8.29 1.72 -7.40
CA THR A 77 9.40 1.12 -6.63
C THR A 77 9.95 -0.10 -7.34
N VAL A 78 11.25 -0.09 -7.62
CA VAL A 78 11.99 -1.21 -8.23
C VAL A 78 13.05 -1.77 -7.29
N ARG A 79 13.56 -0.97 -6.35
CA ARG A 79 14.47 -1.41 -5.32
C ARG A 79 14.18 -0.69 -4.01
N HIS A 80 14.20 -1.43 -2.89
CA HIS A 80 14.09 -0.85 -1.56
C HIS A 80 15.11 -1.55 -0.65
N ALA A 81 16.14 -0.81 -0.26
CA ALA A 81 17.28 -1.30 0.52
C ALA A 81 17.62 -0.28 1.62
N PRO A 82 16.75 -0.11 2.63
CA PRO A 82 16.96 0.87 3.70
C PRO A 82 18.20 0.59 4.53
N GLU A 83 18.63 -0.66 4.67
CA GLU A 83 19.88 -1.06 5.31
C GLU A 83 21.13 -0.54 4.58
N CYS A 84 21.00 -0.29 3.26
CA CYS A 84 22.01 0.36 2.43
C CYS A 84 21.77 1.87 2.28
N GLY A 85 20.73 2.41 2.91
CA GLY A 85 20.42 3.83 2.91
C GLY A 85 19.72 4.35 1.64
N TYR A 86 19.13 3.47 0.81
CA TYR A 86 18.45 3.91 -0.42
C TYR A 86 17.14 3.18 -0.72
N SER A 87 16.33 3.84 -1.55
CA SER A 87 15.14 3.28 -2.18
C SER A 87 14.98 3.91 -3.56
N VAL A 88 14.63 3.12 -4.57
CA VAL A 88 14.52 3.58 -5.97
C VAL A 88 13.08 3.50 -6.44
N GLN A 89 12.50 4.66 -6.69
CA GLN A 89 11.19 4.82 -7.34
C GLN A 89 11.41 5.41 -8.73
N LEU A 90 11.07 4.64 -9.77
CA LEU A 90 11.23 5.10 -11.15
C LEU A 90 10.13 6.10 -11.52
N CYS A 91 10.55 7.26 -11.97
CA CYS A 91 9.81 8.24 -12.75
C CYS A 91 10.77 9.36 -13.16
N HIS A 92 10.72 9.81 -14.39
CA HIS A 92 11.47 11.00 -14.83
C HIS A 92 10.66 12.25 -14.46
N LEU A 93 10.78 12.69 -13.19
CA LEU A 93 9.96 13.78 -12.61
C LEU A 93 10.03 15.10 -13.41
N PRO A 94 11.23 15.58 -13.86
CA PRO A 94 11.30 16.77 -14.72
C PRO A 94 10.49 16.63 -16.01
N LEU A 95 10.50 15.45 -16.64
CA LEU A 95 9.71 15.21 -17.85
C LEU A 95 8.20 15.23 -17.57
N LEU A 96 7.78 14.67 -16.42
CA LEU A 96 6.39 14.71 -15.99
C LEU A 96 5.93 16.17 -15.80
N ALA A 97 6.73 17.00 -15.14
CA ALA A 97 6.45 18.42 -14.96
C ALA A 97 6.33 19.14 -16.31
N GLU A 98 7.31 18.99 -17.20
CA GLU A 98 7.33 19.58 -18.54
C GLU A 98 6.12 19.17 -19.39
N LYS A 99 5.78 17.88 -19.42
CA LYS A 99 4.66 17.32 -20.22
C LYS A 99 3.28 17.73 -19.73
N THR A 100 3.16 18.11 -18.46
CA THR A 100 1.87 18.49 -17.83
C THR A 100 1.72 19.99 -17.64
N GLY A 101 2.81 20.74 -17.61
CA GLY A 101 2.82 22.14 -17.23
C GLY A 101 2.50 22.36 -15.74
N ILE A 102 2.70 21.32 -14.89
CA ILE A 102 2.36 21.35 -13.46
C ILE A 102 3.60 21.06 -12.63
N PHE A 103 3.82 21.88 -11.60
CA PHE A 103 4.86 21.60 -10.61
C PHE A 103 4.73 20.18 -10.05
N THR A 104 5.80 19.41 -10.03
CA THR A 104 5.79 17.99 -9.65
C THR A 104 6.70 17.74 -8.45
N VAL A 105 6.18 17.07 -7.43
CA VAL A 105 6.92 16.60 -6.24
C VAL A 105 7.00 15.08 -6.27
N GLY A 106 8.20 14.56 -6.11
CA GLY A 106 8.45 13.11 -6.03
C GLY A 106 9.61 12.80 -5.11
N ASP A 107 10.19 11.60 -5.20
CA ASP A 107 11.28 11.15 -4.32
C ASP A 107 10.99 11.34 -2.82
N PHE A 108 9.83 10.89 -2.37
CA PHE A 108 9.39 11.09 -0.99
C PHE A 108 10.17 10.26 0.04
N ARG A 109 10.93 9.22 -0.37
CA ARG A 109 11.58 8.28 0.54
C ARG A 109 13.00 8.67 0.93
N SER A 110 13.76 9.28 0.01
CA SER A 110 15.18 9.60 0.21
C SER A 110 15.42 10.51 1.40
N ARG A 111 14.52 11.47 1.67
CA ARG A 111 14.70 12.40 2.78
C ARG A 111 14.50 11.74 4.15
N ASP A 112 13.59 10.77 4.25
CA ASP A 112 13.38 9.98 5.47
C ASP A 112 14.59 9.05 5.73
N LEU A 113 15.09 8.37 4.68
CA LEU A 113 16.31 7.56 4.75
C LEU A 113 17.52 8.39 5.20
N ALA A 114 17.67 9.63 4.70
CA ALA A 114 18.76 10.53 5.05
C ALA A 114 18.79 10.95 6.53
N VAL A 115 17.68 10.79 7.25
CA VAL A 115 17.60 11.03 8.71
C VAL A 115 17.50 9.72 9.52
N GLY A 116 17.92 8.61 8.91
CA GLY A 116 18.03 7.31 9.55
C GLY A 116 16.71 6.50 9.56
N GLY A 117 15.67 6.96 8.88
CA GLY A 117 14.44 6.21 8.70
C GLY A 117 14.57 5.12 7.63
N GLN A 118 13.56 4.26 7.53
CA GLN A 118 13.50 3.19 6.54
C GLN A 118 12.86 3.63 5.20
N GLY A 119 12.35 4.88 5.09
CA GLY A 119 11.67 5.37 3.90
C GLY A 119 10.29 4.75 3.66
N ALA A 120 9.82 3.91 4.55
CA ALA A 120 8.52 3.24 4.54
C ALA A 120 8.16 2.77 5.96
N PRO A 121 6.85 2.69 6.32
CA PRO A 121 5.71 3.21 5.57
C PRO A 121 5.56 4.74 5.74
N LEU A 122 5.18 5.46 4.67
CA LEU A 122 4.95 6.92 4.73
C LEU A 122 3.46 7.28 4.96
N VAL A 123 2.58 6.38 4.58
CA VAL A 123 1.11 6.58 4.64
C VAL A 123 0.54 6.80 6.06
N PRO A 124 1.12 6.30 7.16
CA PRO A 124 0.61 6.57 8.50
C PRO A 124 0.48 8.06 8.86
N ALA A 125 1.38 8.92 8.37
CA ALA A 125 1.27 10.36 8.57
C ALA A 125 0.02 10.95 7.88
N PHE A 126 -0.28 10.52 6.66
CA PHE A 126 -1.50 10.89 5.95
C PHE A 126 -2.74 10.33 6.64
N HIS A 127 -2.70 9.07 7.06
CA HIS A 127 -3.82 8.46 7.78
C HIS A 127 -4.11 9.22 9.08
N GLN A 128 -3.07 9.64 9.81
CA GLN A 128 -3.25 10.46 11.01
C GLN A 128 -3.88 11.80 10.69
N ALA A 129 -3.41 12.48 9.65
CA ALA A 129 -3.92 13.79 9.26
C ALA A 129 -5.38 13.76 8.80
N LEU A 130 -5.85 12.62 8.25
CA LEU A 130 -7.17 12.50 7.64
C LEU A 130 -8.18 11.75 8.50
N PHE A 131 -7.76 10.66 9.16
CA PHE A 131 -8.65 9.68 9.76
C PHE A 131 -8.55 9.59 11.30
N ALA A 132 -7.56 10.27 11.92
CA ALA A 132 -7.47 10.27 13.37
C ALA A 132 -8.70 10.92 14.00
N ASP A 133 -9.05 10.43 15.18
CA ASP A 133 -10.15 10.93 15.99
C ASP A 133 -9.60 11.37 17.35
N ALA A 134 -10.17 12.46 17.91
CA ALA A 134 -9.69 13.00 19.18
C ALA A 134 -10.12 12.17 20.40
N ASP A 135 -11.18 11.38 20.27
CA ASP A 135 -11.80 10.66 21.37
C ASP A 135 -11.54 9.15 21.34
N GLU A 136 -11.21 8.59 20.16
CA GLU A 136 -11.05 7.15 20.01
C GLU A 136 -9.83 6.74 19.17
N MET A 137 -9.29 5.59 19.52
CA MET A 137 -8.26 4.93 18.70
C MET A 137 -8.89 4.31 17.46
N ARG A 138 -8.37 4.66 16.29
CA ARG A 138 -8.74 4.06 15.00
C ARG A 138 -7.61 3.27 14.39
N VAL A 139 -7.95 2.32 13.55
CA VAL A 139 -6.98 1.58 12.74
C VAL A 139 -7.36 1.74 11.27
N VAL A 140 -6.40 2.09 10.43
CA VAL A 140 -6.55 2.00 8.97
C VAL A 140 -5.79 0.78 8.51
N LEU A 141 -6.50 -0.10 7.81
CA LEU A 141 -5.99 -1.35 7.25
C LEU A 141 -5.93 -1.23 5.73
N ASN A 142 -4.73 -1.31 5.17
CA ASN A 142 -4.56 -1.44 3.73
C ASN A 142 -4.34 -2.92 3.37
N ILE A 143 -5.19 -3.47 2.49
CA ILE A 143 -5.03 -4.84 1.97
C ILE A 143 -4.64 -4.76 0.49
N GLY A 144 -3.33 -4.72 0.26
CA GLY A 144 -2.70 -4.90 -1.06
C GLY A 144 -2.18 -6.31 -1.24
N GLY A 145 -1.07 -6.48 -1.98
CA GLY A 145 -0.34 -7.76 -2.01
C GLY A 145 0.13 -8.15 -0.60
N ILE A 146 0.73 -7.20 0.12
CA ILE A 146 0.98 -7.23 1.56
C ILE A 146 -0.15 -6.47 2.24
N ALA A 147 -0.54 -6.89 3.44
CA ALA A 147 -1.45 -6.15 4.30
C ALA A 147 -0.66 -5.39 5.36
N ASN A 148 -1.05 -4.13 5.62
CA ASN A 148 -0.44 -3.29 6.64
C ASN A 148 -1.49 -2.49 7.39
N ILE A 149 -1.16 -2.14 8.63
CA ILE A 149 -2.01 -1.31 9.47
C ILE A 149 -1.32 0.01 9.83
N SER A 150 -2.13 1.06 9.98
CA SER A 150 -1.78 2.29 10.68
C SER A 150 -2.65 2.40 11.93
N VAL A 151 -2.03 2.46 13.08
CA VAL A 151 -2.71 2.70 14.37
C VAL A 151 -2.71 4.18 14.63
N LEU A 152 -3.90 4.74 14.84
CA LEU A 152 -4.15 6.17 15.02
C LEU A 152 -4.67 6.42 16.45
N PRO A 153 -3.78 6.66 17.40
CA PRO A 153 -4.20 6.95 18.76
C PRO A 153 -4.85 8.34 18.83
N PRO A 154 -5.78 8.59 19.77
CA PRO A 154 -6.41 9.89 19.95
C PRO A 154 -5.40 10.99 20.33
N THR A 155 -4.30 10.62 20.96
CA THR A 155 -3.19 11.51 21.32
C THR A 155 -1.85 10.86 20.95
N GLY A 156 -0.89 11.67 20.50
CA GLY A 156 0.42 11.18 20.06
C GLY A 156 0.52 10.98 18.56
N PHE A 157 1.43 10.13 18.13
CA PHE A 157 1.74 9.93 16.73
C PHE A 157 1.28 8.57 16.23
N ALA A 158 0.78 8.54 15.00
CA ALA A 158 0.49 7.29 14.30
C ALA A 158 1.75 6.44 14.13
N PHE A 159 1.57 5.14 14.20
CA PHE A 159 2.58 4.16 13.81
C PHE A 159 1.93 3.10 12.92
N GLY A 160 2.74 2.32 12.22
CA GLY A 160 2.21 1.28 11.34
C GLY A 160 3.26 0.24 11.01
N PHE A 161 2.81 -0.92 10.55
CA PHE A 161 3.66 -2.05 10.18
C PHE A 161 2.90 -3.05 9.31
N ASP A 162 3.65 -3.94 8.64
CA ASP A 162 3.07 -4.99 7.82
C ASP A 162 2.58 -6.15 8.68
N THR A 163 1.33 -6.55 8.47
CA THR A 163 0.71 -7.65 9.21
C THR A 163 1.03 -9.03 8.60
N GLY A 164 1.43 -9.06 7.33
CA GLY A 164 1.74 -10.26 6.58
C GLY A 164 1.18 -10.23 5.15
N ALA A 165 0.99 -11.39 4.55
CA ALA A 165 0.40 -11.50 3.22
C ALA A 165 -1.05 -10.95 3.24
N GLY A 166 -1.34 -10.04 2.30
CA GLY A 166 -2.70 -9.65 1.94
C GLY A 166 -3.23 -10.55 0.82
N ASN A 167 -3.27 -10.02 -0.41
CA ASN A 167 -3.78 -10.76 -1.57
C ASN A 167 -2.72 -11.63 -2.26
N MET A 168 -1.43 -11.37 -2.07
CA MET A 168 -0.36 -11.91 -2.92
C MET A 168 -0.32 -13.44 -3.00
N LEU A 169 -0.55 -14.16 -1.89
CA LEU A 169 -0.57 -15.62 -1.89
C LEU A 169 -1.83 -16.15 -2.57
N MET A 170 -2.98 -15.51 -2.34
CA MET A 170 -4.23 -15.84 -3.02
C MET A 170 -4.13 -15.62 -4.52
N ASP A 171 -3.57 -14.48 -4.96
CA ASP A 171 -3.37 -14.15 -6.37
C ASP A 171 -2.43 -15.15 -7.05
N ALA A 172 -1.29 -15.46 -6.43
CA ALA A 172 -0.34 -16.44 -6.95
C ALA A 172 -0.94 -17.85 -7.02
N TRP A 173 -1.73 -18.26 -6.04
CA TRP A 173 -2.42 -19.53 -6.02
C TRP A 173 -3.52 -19.60 -7.07
N THR A 174 -4.29 -18.53 -7.25
CA THR A 174 -5.34 -18.40 -8.27
C THR A 174 -4.74 -18.45 -9.68
N GLN A 175 -3.65 -17.73 -9.91
CA GLN A 175 -2.92 -17.78 -11.19
C GLN A 175 -2.41 -19.18 -11.51
N LYS A 176 -1.86 -19.88 -10.52
CA LYS A 176 -1.33 -21.24 -10.70
C LYS A 176 -2.41 -22.26 -11.07
N ASN A 177 -3.58 -22.20 -10.41
CA ASN A 177 -4.59 -23.27 -10.51
C ASN A 177 -5.69 -22.99 -11.53
N TRP A 178 -6.00 -21.71 -11.80
CA TRP A 178 -7.09 -21.31 -12.71
C TRP A 178 -6.65 -20.38 -13.83
N GLY A 179 -5.37 -19.97 -13.88
CA GLY A 179 -4.87 -19.03 -14.89
C GLY A 179 -5.43 -17.61 -14.76
N GLN A 180 -6.10 -17.30 -13.64
CA GLN A 180 -6.69 -15.98 -13.36
C GLN A 180 -5.74 -15.14 -12.52
N PRO A 181 -5.66 -13.82 -12.72
CA PRO A 181 -4.72 -12.96 -12.00
C PRO A 181 -5.05 -12.81 -10.51
N TYR A 182 -6.29 -13.00 -10.10
CA TYR A 182 -6.79 -12.94 -8.72
C TYR A 182 -8.17 -13.62 -8.60
N ASP A 183 -8.57 -13.92 -7.36
CA ASP A 183 -9.90 -14.46 -7.03
C ASP A 183 -10.93 -13.33 -6.95
N LYS A 184 -11.68 -13.13 -8.04
CA LYS A 184 -12.66 -12.06 -8.14
C LYS A 184 -13.76 -12.21 -7.08
N ASN A 185 -13.92 -11.21 -6.22
CA ASN A 185 -14.90 -11.17 -5.12
C ASN A 185 -14.75 -12.32 -4.10
N GLY A 186 -13.67 -13.11 -4.13
CA GLY A 186 -13.48 -14.28 -3.27
C GLY A 186 -14.34 -15.48 -3.65
N GLU A 187 -14.85 -15.55 -4.87
CA GLU A 187 -15.80 -16.57 -5.32
C GLU A 187 -15.18 -17.97 -5.44
N LEU A 188 -13.90 -18.08 -5.77
CA LEU A 188 -13.20 -19.37 -5.79
C LEU A 188 -12.91 -19.85 -4.36
N ALA A 189 -12.44 -18.97 -3.47
CA ALA A 189 -12.21 -19.28 -2.08
C ALA A 189 -13.49 -19.71 -1.35
N LYS A 190 -14.62 -19.09 -1.67
CA LYS A 190 -15.93 -19.41 -1.11
C LYS A 190 -16.37 -20.85 -1.35
N GLN A 191 -15.88 -21.50 -2.41
CA GLN A 191 -16.21 -22.89 -2.75
C GLN A 191 -15.43 -23.91 -1.90
N GLY A 192 -14.37 -23.47 -1.23
CA GLY A 192 -13.54 -24.30 -0.36
C GLY A 192 -13.92 -24.19 1.11
N ARG A 193 -13.26 -25.01 1.90
CA ARG A 193 -13.30 -25.00 3.36
C ARG A 193 -11.91 -24.77 3.93
N VAL A 194 -11.87 -24.18 5.11
CA VAL A 194 -10.61 -23.98 5.81
C VAL A 194 -10.00 -25.33 6.20
N LEU A 195 -8.71 -25.48 5.96
CA LEU A 195 -7.89 -26.61 6.42
C LEU A 195 -7.18 -26.20 7.73
N PRO A 196 -7.68 -26.63 8.91
CA PRO A 196 -7.18 -26.11 10.20
C PRO A 196 -5.68 -26.36 10.41
N ASP A 197 -5.20 -27.56 10.06
CA ASP A 197 -3.78 -27.91 10.21
C ASP A 197 -2.86 -27.06 9.33
N LEU A 198 -3.28 -26.76 8.10
CA LEU A 198 -2.55 -25.85 7.21
C LEU A 198 -2.55 -24.43 7.78
N LEU A 199 -3.71 -23.91 8.18
CA LEU A 199 -3.83 -22.59 8.79
C LEU A 199 -2.91 -22.44 10.01
N ASN A 200 -2.91 -23.40 10.91
CA ASN A 200 -2.07 -23.40 12.10
C ASN A 200 -0.57 -23.37 11.74
N ARG A 201 -0.13 -24.19 10.79
CA ARG A 201 1.27 -24.19 10.34
C ARG A 201 1.67 -22.87 9.71
N LEU A 202 0.83 -22.25 8.87
CA LEU A 202 1.08 -20.96 8.27
C LEU A 202 1.19 -19.84 9.32
N CYS A 203 0.25 -19.81 10.28
CA CYS A 203 0.24 -18.82 11.37
C CYS A 203 1.40 -19.00 12.37
N ALA A 204 2.01 -20.18 12.45
CA ALA A 204 3.17 -20.43 13.32
C ALA A 204 4.49 -19.86 12.78
N HIS A 205 4.49 -19.21 11.59
CA HIS A 205 5.70 -18.63 11.02
C HIS A 205 6.27 -17.53 11.95
N PRO A 206 7.60 -17.53 12.22
CA PRO A 206 8.24 -16.63 13.20
C PRO A 206 7.98 -15.13 12.97
N TYR A 207 7.75 -14.72 11.73
CA TYR A 207 7.42 -13.33 11.39
C TYR A 207 6.26 -12.76 12.23
N PHE A 208 5.24 -13.56 12.53
CA PHE A 208 4.06 -13.08 13.25
C PHE A 208 4.34 -12.81 14.74
N ALA A 209 5.37 -13.42 15.30
CA ALA A 209 5.84 -13.18 16.67
C ALA A 209 6.80 -11.98 16.80
N LEU A 210 7.27 -11.40 15.69
CA LEU A 210 8.16 -10.23 15.73
C LEU A 210 7.43 -9.02 16.30
N PRO A 211 8.09 -8.21 17.14
CA PRO A 211 7.55 -6.91 17.56
C PRO A 211 7.50 -5.94 16.39
N HIS A 212 6.63 -4.94 16.49
CA HIS A 212 6.65 -3.80 15.58
C HIS A 212 7.72 -2.76 16.01
N PRO A 213 8.26 -1.95 15.07
CA PRO A 213 7.96 -1.94 13.64
C PRO A 213 8.55 -3.16 12.92
N LYS A 214 7.76 -3.73 11.98
CA LYS A 214 8.20 -4.84 11.13
C LYS A 214 7.66 -4.68 9.72
N SER A 215 8.41 -5.11 8.73
CA SER A 215 8.02 -5.11 7.32
C SER A 215 8.25 -6.48 6.69
N THR A 216 7.59 -6.73 5.58
CA THR A 216 7.71 -7.97 4.80
C THR A 216 7.39 -7.73 3.33
N GLY A 217 7.70 -8.71 2.50
CA GLY A 217 7.48 -8.61 1.07
C GLY A 217 7.34 -9.98 0.39
N ARG A 218 7.47 -9.96 -0.93
CA ARG A 218 7.35 -11.16 -1.76
C ARG A 218 8.49 -12.16 -1.56
N GLU A 219 9.60 -11.72 -1.02
CA GLU A 219 10.74 -12.55 -0.66
C GLU A 219 10.40 -13.54 0.45
N LEU A 220 9.53 -13.13 1.40
CA LEU A 220 9.11 -13.99 2.50
C LEU A 220 7.85 -14.80 2.16
N PHE A 221 6.78 -14.14 1.72
CA PHE A 221 5.50 -14.79 1.41
C PHE A 221 5.36 -15.01 -0.10
N SER A 222 5.96 -16.08 -0.60
CA SER A 222 5.92 -16.46 -2.01
C SER A 222 5.14 -17.75 -2.23
N LEU A 223 4.80 -18.04 -3.51
CA LEU A 223 4.21 -19.32 -3.85
C LEU A 223 5.12 -20.51 -3.46
N ASN A 224 6.44 -20.34 -3.61
CA ASN A 224 7.42 -21.37 -3.22
C ASN A 224 7.41 -21.59 -1.71
N TRP A 225 7.28 -20.51 -0.92
CA TRP A 225 7.09 -20.64 0.52
C TRP A 225 5.83 -21.43 0.85
N LEU A 226 4.68 -21.12 0.24
CA LEU A 226 3.43 -21.83 0.48
C LEU A 226 3.52 -23.31 0.16
N VAL A 227 4.14 -23.67 -0.97
CA VAL A 227 4.25 -25.07 -1.43
C VAL A 227 4.96 -25.94 -0.39
N ASN A 228 5.90 -25.42 0.40
CA ASN A 228 6.57 -26.17 1.46
C ASN A 228 5.63 -26.59 2.62
N TYR A 229 4.45 -26.01 2.71
CA TYR A 229 3.42 -26.35 3.71
C TYR A 229 2.35 -27.31 3.17
N LEU A 230 2.35 -27.56 1.86
CA LEU A 230 1.37 -28.44 1.19
C LEU A 230 1.90 -29.87 1.06
N THR A 231 0.98 -30.83 1.08
CA THR A 231 1.28 -32.25 0.78
C THR A 231 1.16 -32.57 -0.70
N GLY A 232 0.51 -31.66 -1.46
CA GLY A 232 0.24 -31.81 -2.89
C GLY A 232 -1.08 -32.50 -3.24
N ASN A 233 -1.83 -32.96 -2.21
CA ASN A 233 -3.13 -33.62 -2.37
C ASN A 233 -4.32 -32.76 -1.95
N GLU A 234 -4.08 -31.52 -1.52
CA GLU A 234 -5.13 -30.61 -1.08
C GLU A 234 -6.00 -30.16 -2.25
N ASN A 235 -7.31 -30.02 -2.01
CA ASN A 235 -8.20 -29.39 -2.96
C ASN A 235 -7.78 -27.91 -3.15
N PRO A 236 -7.58 -27.42 -4.37
CA PRO A 236 -7.16 -26.06 -4.63
C PRO A 236 -8.10 -24.98 -4.05
N HIS A 237 -9.42 -25.21 -4.01
CA HIS A 237 -10.37 -24.30 -3.39
C HIS A 237 -10.21 -24.25 -1.86
N ASP A 238 -9.92 -25.42 -1.22
CA ASP A 238 -9.70 -25.48 0.23
C ASP A 238 -8.41 -24.73 0.61
N VAL A 239 -7.35 -24.86 -0.18
CA VAL A 239 -6.13 -24.07 0.01
C VAL A 239 -6.40 -22.58 -0.14
N LEU A 240 -7.11 -22.17 -1.20
CA LEU A 240 -7.43 -20.76 -1.42
C LEU A 240 -8.29 -20.18 -0.29
N ARG A 241 -9.28 -20.95 0.20
CA ARG A 241 -10.10 -20.57 1.36
C ARG A 241 -9.25 -20.43 2.63
N THR A 242 -8.29 -21.34 2.81
CA THR A 242 -7.36 -21.28 3.94
C THR A 242 -6.43 -20.07 3.87
N LEU A 243 -5.99 -19.68 2.67
CA LEU A 243 -5.19 -18.47 2.47
C LEU A 243 -5.96 -17.19 2.78
N ALA A 244 -7.25 -17.12 2.42
CA ALA A 244 -8.12 -16.00 2.79
C ALA A 244 -8.27 -15.92 4.32
N GLU A 245 -8.48 -17.06 4.98
CA GLU A 245 -8.55 -17.16 6.44
C GLU A 245 -7.23 -16.78 7.13
N PHE A 246 -6.10 -17.23 6.56
CA PHE A 246 -4.76 -16.89 7.04
C PHE A 246 -4.51 -15.40 7.03
N SER A 247 -4.80 -14.71 5.90
CA SER A 247 -4.66 -13.26 5.81
C SER A 247 -5.59 -12.56 6.82
N ALA A 248 -6.86 -12.97 6.92
CA ALA A 248 -7.81 -12.39 7.87
C ALA A 248 -7.34 -12.55 9.32
N LYS A 249 -6.88 -13.75 9.69
CA LYS A 249 -6.41 -14.06 11.03
C LYS A 249 -5.16 -13.26 11.41
N THR A 250 -4.14 -13.23 10.55
CA THR A 250 -2.90 -12.52 10.84
C THR A 250 -3.10 -11.01 10.92
N ILE A 251 -4.02 -10.44 10.13
CA ILE A 251 -4.45 -9.04 10.26
C ILE A 251 -5.14 -8.80 11.60
N ALA A 252 -6.11 -9.63 11.96
CA ALA A 252 -6.84 -9.47 13.22
C ALA A 252 -5.92 -9.61 14.44
N ASP A 253 -5.04 -10.61 14.45
CA ASP A 253 -4.06 -10.82 15.53
C ASP A 253 -3.14 -9.61 15.69
N ALA A 254 -2.66 -9.03 14.58
CA ALA A 254 -1.84 -7.82 14.59
C ALA A 254 -2.60 -6.61 15.17
N ILE A 255 -3.87 -6.43 14.81
CA ILE A 255 -4.73 -5.37 15.37
C ILE A 255 -4.93 -5.58 16.87
N PHE A 256 -5.22 -6.81 17.31
CA PHE A 256 -5.41 -7.11 18.74
C PHE A 256 -4.15 -6.87 19.57
N GLN A 257 -2.97 -7.11 19.00
CA GLN A 257 -1.69 -6.86 19.68
C GLN A 257 -1.35 -5.38 19.77
N ALA A 258 -1.59 -4.61 18.70
CA ALA A 258 -1.12 -3.25 18.58
C ALA A 258 -2.14 -2.19 18.99
N ALA A 259 -3.44 -2.50 18.97
CA ALA A 259 -4.52 -1.55 19.11
C ALA A 259 -5.68 -2.09 19.96
N LEU A 260 -5.39 -2.56 21.17
CA LEU A 260 -6.36 -3.19 22.10
C LEU A 260 -7.60 -2.33 22.39
N SER A 261 -7.47 -1.00 22.38
CA SER A 261 -8.56 -0.06 22.64
C SER A 261 -9.29 0.39 21.39
N ALA A 262 -8.87 -0.05 20.19
CA ALA A 262 -9.55 0.33 18.95
C ALA A 262 -11.00 -0.18 18.94
N LYS A 263 -11.91 0.67 18.46
CA LYS A 263 -13.33 0.33 18.25
C LYS A 263 -13.66 0.14 16.79
N GLN A 264 -12.88 0.77 15.92
CA GLN A 264 -13.14 0.85 14.49
C GLN A 264 -11.88 0.55 13.69
N VAL A 265 -12.05 -0.25 12.64
CA VAL A 265 -11.04 -0.51 11.61
C VAL A 265 -11.60 -0.05 10.28
N PHE A 266 -10.87 0.80 9.58
CA PHE A 266 -11.23 1.29 8.25
C PHE A 266 -10.34 0.63 7.20
N VAL A 267 -10.95 -0.15 6.32
CA VAL A 267 -10.22 -0.91 5.30
C VAL A 267 -10.13 -0.15 3.99
N CYS A 268 -8.96 -0.22 3.36
CA CYS A 268 -8.67 0.28 2.01
C CYS A 268 -7.82 -0.74 1.21
N GLY A 269 -7.50 -0.40 -0.03
CA GLY A 269 -6.77 -1.27 -0.95
C GLY A 269 -7.66 -2.28 -1.66
N GLY A 270 -7.10 -2.99 -2.64
CA GLY A 270 -7.85 -3.91 -3.51
C GLY A 270 -8.46 -5.12 -2.79
N GLY A 271 -7.92 -5.49 -1.63
CA GLY A 271 -8.43 -6.63 -0.84
C GLY A 271 -9.83 -6.44 -0.27
N ILE A 272 -10.33 -5.19 -0.20
CA ILE A 272 -11.70 -4.92 0.24
C ILE A 272 -12.75 -5.59 -0.68
N GLU A 273 -12.42 -5.81 -1.94
CA GLU A 273 -13.29 -6.45 -2.92
C GLU A 273 -13.40 -7.97 -2.70
N ASN A 274 -12.52 -8.58 -1.91
CA ASN A 274 -12.57 -10.01 -1.63
C ASN A 274 -13.55 -10.28 -0.47
N ALA A 275 -14.80 -10.56 -0.79
CA ALA A 275 -15.86 -10.76 0.20
C ALA A 275 -15.58 -11.92 1.18
N THR A 276 -14.86 -12.95 0.74
CA THR A 276 -14.49 -14.11 1.59
C THR A 276 -13.46 -13.69 2.64
N LEU A 277 -12.41 -12.95 2.24
CA LEU A 277 -11.41 -12.41 3.15
C LEU A 277 -12.04 -11.43 4.16
N ILE A 278 -12.82 -10.47 3.65
CA ILE A 278 -13.48 -9.44 4.48
C ILE A 278 -14.48 -10.07 5.44
N GLY A 279 -15.23 -11.10 5.02
CA GLY A 279 -16.13 -11.85 5.88
C GLY A 279 -15.41 -12.49 7.07
N SER A 280 -14.32 -13.24 6.81
CA SER A 280 -13.49 -13.84 7.86
C SER A 280 -12.88 -12.79 8.79
N LEU A 281 -12.35 -11.71 8.25
CA LEU A 281 -11.78 -10.62 9.05
C LEU A 281 -12.83 -9.99 9.97
N LYS A 282 -14.03 -9.75 9.46
CA LYS A 282 -15.15 -9.20 10.23
C LYS A 282 -15.53 -10.12 11.40
N GLU A 283 -15.57 -11.43 11.17
CA GLU A 283 -15.86 -12.42 12.22
C GLU A 283 -14.80 -12.38 13.33
N TYR A 284 -13.50 -12.30 13.00
CA TYR A 284 -12.45 -12.16 14.02
C TYR A 284 -12.57 -10.86 14.81
N LEU A 285 -12.75 -9.73 14.15
CA LEU A 285 -12.83 -8.43 14.80
C LEU A 285 -14.04 -8.32 15.74
N LEU A 286 -15.18 -8.92 15.37
CA LEU A 286 -16.39 -8.95 16.20
C LEU A 286 -16.16 -9.66 17.54
N GLN A 287 -15.25 -10.64 17.65
CA GLN A 287 -14.91 -11.29 18.91
C GLN A 287 -14.34 -10.32 19.96
N LYS A 288 -13.82 -9.17 19.52
CA LYS A 288 -13.31 -8.09 20.38
C LYS A 288 -14.17 -6.82 20.34
N ASN A 289 -15.39 -6.91 19.81
CA ASN A 289 -16.31 -5.78 19.62
C ASN A 289 -15.68 -4.63 18.78
N ILE A 290 -14.87 -4.97 17.78
CA ILE A 290 -14.29 -4.03 16.82
C ILE A 290 -15.12 -4.10 15.55
N SER A 291 -15.58 -2.94 15.07
CA SER A 291 -16.33 -2.83 13.82
C SER A 291 -15.40 -2.63 12.63
N LEU A 292 -15.72 -3.25 11.49
CA LEU A 292 -15.01 -3.09 10.22
C LEU A 292 -15.81 -2.20 9.29
N HIS A 293 -15.19 -1.14 8.82
CA HIS A 293 -15.73 -0.12 7.93
C HIS A 293 -14.85 0.03 6.68
N SER A 294 -15.35 0.74 5.69
CA SER A 294 -14.56 1.18 4.53
C SER A 294 -14.02 2.59 4.76
N THR A 295 -12.89 2.96 4.17
CA THR A 295 -12.46 4.36 4.11
C THR A 295 -13.44 5.24 3.32
N ALA A 296 -14.35 4.64 2.53
CA ALA A 296 -15.45 5.35 1.90
C ALA A 296 -16.41 5.97 2.94
N ASP A 297 -16.57 5.35 4.10
CA ASP A 297 -17.37 5.89 5.22
C ASP A 297 -16.73 7.15 5.84
N LEU A 298 -15.45 7.39 5.55
CA LEU A 298 -14.69 8.59 5.88
C LEU A 298 -14.45 9.50 4.65
N ASN A 299 -15.30 9.40 3.62
CA ASN A 299 -15.28 10.20 2.40
C ASN A 299 -14.03 10.03 1.53
N LEU A 300 -13.36 8.87 1.60
CA LEU A 300 -12.26 8.55 0.68
C LEU A 300 -12.40 7.13 0.16
N ASN A 301 -12.56 7.01 -1.17
CA ASN A 301 -12.65 5.72 -1.83
C ASN A 301 -11.43 4.84 -1.47
N PRO A 302 -11.64 3.57 -1.07
CA PRO A 302 -10.59 2.65 -0.65
C PRO A 302 -9.45 2.47 -1.66
N GLN A 303 -9.73 2.59 -2.94
CA GLN A 303 -8.74 2.42 -4.00
C GLN A 303 -7.93 3.69 -4.30
N TRP A 304 -8.29 4.85 -3.70
CA TRP A 304 -7.61 6.12 -3.95
C TRP A 304 -6.76 6.61 -2.79
N VAL A 305 -6.76 5.88 -1.68
CA VAL A 305 -6.05 6.27 -0.45
C VAL A 305 -4.56 6.51 -0.70
N GLU A 306 -3.91 5.64 -1.46
CA GLU A 306 -2.49 5.79 -1.78
C GLU A 306 -2.24 7.02 -2.68
N ALA A 307 -3.02 7.20 -3.74
CA ALA A 307 -2.91 8.37 -4.61
C ALA A 307 -3.16 9.68 -3.83
N ALA A 308 -4.17 9.68 -2.96
CA ALA A 308 -4.47 10.81 -2.08
C ALA A 308 -3.32 11.10 -1.11
N ALA A 309 -2.67 10.07 -0.57
CA ALA A 309 -1.52 10.22 0.34
C ALA A 309 -0.35 10.92 -0.35
N PHE A 310 0.00 10.55 -1.59
CA PHE A 310 1.09 11.21 -2.31
C PHE A 310 0.71 12.63 -2.76
N GLY A 311 -0.54 12.89 -3.10
CA GLY A 311 -1.05 14.24 -3.29
C GLY A 311 -0.94 15.10 -2.02
N TRP A 312 -1.25 14.54 -0.85
CA TRP A 312 -1.10 15.22 0.43
C TRP A 312 0.37 15.47 0.80
N LEU A 313 1.27 14.51 0.54
CA LEU A 313 2.71 14.70 0.74
C LEU A 313 3.27 15.83 -0.13
N ALA A 314 2.79 15.95 -1.37
CA ALA A 314 3.14 17.09 -2.23
C ALA A 314 2.63 18.43 -1.67
N ALA A 315 1.41 18.46 -1.10
CA ALA A 315 0.91 19.64 -0.41
C ALA A 315 1.77 19.99 0.82
N CYS A 316 2.17 19.01 1.62
CA CYS A 316 3.09 19.21 2.74
C CYS A 316 4.42 19.81 2.27
N TRP A 317 4.96 19.33 1.14
CA TRP A 317 6.17 19.90 0.55
C TRP A 317 5.96 21.37 0.15
N CYS A 318 4.87 21.69 -0.53
CA CYS A 318 4.55 23.06 -0.93
C CYS A 318 4.37 24.02 0.24
N GLU A 319 3.84 23.52 1.36
CA GLU A 319 3.62 24.29 2.62
C GLU A 319 4.83 24.22 3.57
N GLN A 320 5.90 23.52 3.19
CA GLN A 320 7.09 23.32 4.03
C GLN A 320 6.77 22.67 5.40
N VAL A 321 5.81 21.75 5.40
CA VAL A 321 5.39 21.01 6.61
C VAL A 321 6.07 19.65 6.65
N PRO A 322 6.75 19.26 7.76
CA PRO A 322 7.26 17.92 7.94
C PRO A 322 6.15 16.87 7.83
N SER A 323 6.43 15.79 7.09
CA SER A 323 5.39 14.82 6.73
C SER A 323 5.81 13.35 6.82
N ASN A 324 7.04 13.06 7.26
CA ASN A 324 7.41 11.68 7.59
C ASN A 324 6.83 11.27 8.95
N PRO A 325 6.52 9.97 9.15
CA PRO A 325 6.08 9.42 10.44
C PRO A 325 7.27 8.79 11.20
N PRO A 326 8.05 9.51 12.03
CA PRO A 326 9.27 8.98 12.64
C PRO A 326 9.06 7.68 13.44
N LEU A 327 7.93 7.55 14.14
CA LEU A 327 7.60 6.33 14.89
C LEU A 327 7.31 5.12 14.00
N ALA A 328 6.92 5.33 12.74
CA ALA A 328 6.68 4.25 11.78
C ALA A 328 7.92 3.90 10.97
N THR A 329 8.74 4.90 10.61
CA THR A 329 9.93 4.69 9.78
C THR A 329 11.22 4.49 10.57
N GLY A 330 11.24 4.85 11.87
CA GLY A 330 12.44 4.86 12.68
C GLY A 330 13.36 6.07 12.44
N ALA A 331 12.90 7.08 11.71
CA ALA A 331 13.64 8.32 11.47
C ALA A 331 13.94 9.07 12.79
N SER A 332 15.12 9.67 12.89
CA SER A 332 15.57 10.40 14.09
C SER A 332 14.78 11.68 14.36
N ARG A 333 14.11 12.23 13.36
CA ARG A 333 13.30 13.46 13.45
C ARG A 333 12.30 13.59 12.30
N ALA A 334 11.34 14.50 12.49
CA ALA A 334 10.43 14.90 11.44
C ALA A 334 11.14 15.76 10.37
N VAL A 335 10.84 15.50 9.09
CA VAL A 335 11.39 16.21 7.93
C VAL A 335 10.35 16.40 6.84
N ILE A 336 10.55 17.39 5.98
CA ILE A 336 9.77 17.59 4.77
C ILE A 336 10.20 16.54 3.75
N LEU A 337 9.27 15.75 3.24
CA LEU A 337 9.54 14.69 2.27
C LEU A 337 9.41 15.21 0.83
N GLY A 338 10.25 14.68 -0.05
CA GLY A 338 10.15 14.91 -1.48
C GLY A 338 11.16 15.92 -2.05
N ALA A 339 11.24 15.94 -3.37
CA ALA A 339 11.97 16.89 -4.18
C ALA A 339 11.03 17.48 -5.26
N GLY A 340 11.11 18.80 -5.48
CA GLY A 340 10.22 19.51 -6.38
C GLY A 340 10.88 19.84 -7.72
N HIS A 341 10.09 19.76 -8.82
CA HIS A 341 10.51 20.07 -10.18
C HIS A 341 9.51 21.03 -10.83
N PHE A 342 10.01 22.16 -11.31
CA PHE A 342 9.21 23.12 -12.07
C PHE A 342 8.98 22.62 -13.50
N ALA A 343 7.86 23.05 -14.11
CA ALA A 343 7.57 22.86 -15.53
C ALA A 343 8.28 23.91 -16.36
#